data_da067445a2c1987ef5071933830c0077
#
_entry.id   da067445a2c1987ef5071933830c0077
#
_cell.length_a   1.000
_cell.length_b   1.000
_cell.length_c   1.000
_cell.angle_alpha   90.00
_cell.angle_beta   90.00
_cell.angle_gamma   90.00
#
_symmetry.space_group_name_H-M   'P 1'
#
loop_
_entity.id
_entity.type
_entity.pdbx_description
1 polymer ?
#
loop_
_entity_poly.entity_id
_entity_poly.type
_entity_poly.pdbx_seq_one_letter_code
_entity_poly.pdbx_strand_id
1 'polypeptide(L)'
;MIKEITISENQKIKLNASLGWVLRYRAQFGHDILPDLLPMLESGLVLVGGAMDESGELEWRKLLDSDTVSSAMISFAGAEFTTALNIIWAMAKNADESIPAPFDWANQFENFPLDKIVPEVLDAVISTVVSEKNRKRLGALKKKIQPEASTRTASLSVL
;
A
#
# COMPACT_ATOMS: atom_id res chain seq x y z
N MET A 1 13.92 1.99 6.24
CA MET A 1 12.93 1.80 7.32
C MET A 1 12.48 0.35 7.30
N ILE A 2 12.57 -0.34 8.42
CA ILE A 2 12.10 -1.73 8.57
C ILE A 2 10.76 -1.69 9.29
N LYS A 3 9.74 -2.34 8.71
CA LYS A 3 8.43 -2.55 9.32
C LYS A 3 8.26 -4.04 9.63
N GLU A 4 7.63 -4.36 10.74
CA GLU A 4 7.23 -5.72 11.09
C GLU A 4 5.71 -5.84 10.96
N ILE A 5 5.25 -6.82 10.21
CA ILE A 5 3.83 -7.07 9.96
C ILE A 5 3.47 -8.44 10.52
N THR A 6 2.41 -8.50 11.32
CA THR A 6 1.88 -9.74 11.85
C THR A 6 0.96 -10.40 10.83
N ILE A 7 1.33 -11.60 10.39
CA ILE A 7 0.55 -12.42 9.45
C ILE A 7 -0.48 -13.27 10.19
N SER A 8 -0.05 -13.90 11.28
CA SER A 8 -0.87 -14.71 12.18
C SER A 8 -0.38 -14.59 13.61
N GLU A 9 -1.02 -15.24 14.56
CA GLU A 9 -0.62 -15.23 15.99
C GLU A 9 0.86 -15.58 16.19
N ASN A 10 1.41 -16.48 15.37
CA ASN A 10 2.77 -16.98 15.51
C ASN A 10 3.70 -16.61 14.35
N GLN A 11 3.24 -15.81 13.39
CA GLN A 11 4.01 -15.53 12.19
C GLN A 11 4.04 -14.03 11.88
N LYS A 12 5.25 -13.52 11.77
CA LYS A 12 5.53 -12.12 11.43
C LYS A 12 6.50 -12.06 10.27
N ILE A 13 6.37 -11.05 9.44
CA ILE A 13 7.33 -10.72 8.40
C ILE A 13 7.95 -9.34 8.66
N LYS A 14 9.21 -9.20 8.31
CA LYS A 14 9.90 -7.91 8.31
C LYS A 14 10.05 -7.43 6.88
N LEU A 15 9.71 -6.19 6.64
CA LEU A 15 9.81 -5.55 5.33
C LEU A 15 10.76 -4.35 5.44
N ASN A 16 11.73 -4.29 4.53
CA ASN A 16 12.61 -3.13 4.40
C ASN A 16 12.34 -2.43 3.07
N ALA A 17 11.71 -1.25 3.16
CA ALA A 17 11.33 -0.43 2.02
C ALA A 17 12.46 0.51 1.52
N SER A 18 13.70 0.36 2.01
CA SER A 18 14.83 1.08 1.38
C SER A 18 14.99 0.66 -0.07
N LEU A 19 15.49 1.56 -0.94
CA LEU A 19 15.58 1.33 -2.39
C LEU A 19 16.24 0.00 -2.81
N GLY A 20 16.97 -0.65 -1.92
CA GLY A 20 17.56 -1.97 -2.15
C GLY A 20 16.55 -3.04 -2.60
N TRP A 21 15.29 -2.96 -2.17
CA TRP A 21 14.26 -3.92 -2.59
C TRP A 21 13.99 -3.86 -4.10
N VAL A 22 14.09 -2.68 -4.71
CA VAL A 22 13.91 -2.50 -6.17
C VAL A 22 14.99 -3.24 -6.94
N LEU A 23 16.24 -3.17 -6.48
CA LEU A 23 17.35 -3.89 -7.09
C LEU A 23 17.21 -5.40 -6.91
N ARG A 24 16.72 -5.85 -5.75
CA ARG A 24 16.43 -7.27 -5.50
C ARG A 24 15.32 -7.79 -6.39
N TYR A 25 14.26 -7.00 -6.57
CA TYR A 25 13.17 -7.33 -7.48
C TYR A 25 13.71 -7.57 -8.89
N ARG A 26 14.46 -6.60 -9.42
CA ARG A 26 15.06 -6.72 -10.76
C ARG A 26 16.01 -7.91 -10.88
N ALA A 27 16.84 -8.14 -9.88
CA ALA A 27 17.78 -9.27 -9.88
C ALA A 27 17.06 -10.63 -9.89
N GLN A 28 15.94 -10.75 -9.18
CA GLN A 28 15.17 -11.99 -9.08
C GLN A 28 14.27 -12.23 -10.27
N PHE A 29 13.56 -11.21 -10.75
CA PHE A 29 12.48 -11.35 -11.73
C PHE A 29 12.90 -10.93 -13.16
N GLY A 30 14.08 -10.36 -13.34
CA GLY A 30 14.68 -10.07 -14.64
C GLY A 30 14.14 -8.83 -15.36
N HIS A 31 13.22 -8.06 -14.75
CA HIS A 31 12.67 -6.83 -15.31
C HIS A 31 12.54 -5.74 -14.24
N ASP A 32 12.34 -4.50 -14.69
CA ASP A 32 12.15 -3.36 -13.79
C ASP A 32 10.76 -3.39 -13.17
N ILE A 33 10.65 -2.90 -11.92
CA ILE A 33 9.39 -2.85 -11.18
C ILE A 33 8.47 -1.71 -11.65
N LEU A 34 9.01 -0.66 -12.28
CA LEU A 34 8.24 0.53 -12.61
C LEU A 34 7.00 0.28 -13.47
N PRO A 35 7.06 -0.54 -14.54
CA PRO A 35 5.87 -0.86 -15.33
C PRO A 35 4.76 -1.55 -14.54
N ASP A 36 5.15 -2.36 -13.57
CA ASP A 36 4.21 -3.09 -12.72
C ASP A 36 3.67 -2.22 -11.58
N LEU A 37 4.52 -1.29 -11.10
CA LEU A 37 4.22 -0.43 -9.97
C LEU A 37 3.28 0.73 -10.34
N LEU A 38 3.42 1.29 -11.55
CA LEU A 38 2.64 2.48 -11.96
C LEU A 38 1.12 2.27 -11.86
N PRO A 39 0.53 1.18 -12.39
CA PRO A 39 -0.90 0.91 -12.24
C PRO A 39 -1.32 0.72 -10.78
N MET A 40 -0.43 0.12 -9.96
CA MET A 40 -0.68 -0.07 -8.54
C MET A 40 -0.61 1.25 -7.78
N LEU A 41 0.31 2.14 -8.14
CA LEU A 41 0.40 3.48 -7.54
C LEU A 41 -0.78 4.36 -7.94
N GLU A 42 -1.26 4.29 -9.18
CA GLU A 42 -2.47 5.01 -9.59
C GLU A 42 -3.67 4.60 -8.74
N SER A 43 -3.93 3.31 -8.63
CA SER A 43 -5.00 2.77 -7.78
C SER A 43 -4.75 3.07 -6.29
N GLY A 44 -3.51 2.92 -5.83
CA GLY A 44 -3.10 3.18 -4.46
C GLY A 44 -3.14 4.66 -4.06
N LEU A 45 -2.82 5.58 -4.98
CA LEU A 45 -2.89 7.04 -4.72
C LEU A 45 -4.33 7.51 -4.55
N VAL A 46 -5.27 6.94 -5.29
CA VAL A 46 -6.69 7.22 -5.12
C VAL A 46 -7.15 6.76 -3.73
N LEU A 47 -6.71 5.58 -3.29
CA LEU A 47 -7.01 5.03 -1.97
C LEU A 47 -6.38 5.82 -0.84
N VAL A 48 -5.07 6.00 -0.92
CA VAL A 48 -4.26 6.69 0.09
C VAL A 48 -4.68 8.16 0.19
N GLY A 49 -4.97 8.82 -0.94
CA GLY A 49 -5.54 10.17 -0.95
C GLY A 49 -6.87 10.25 -0.21
N GLY A 50 -7.70 9.19 -0.26
CA GLY A 50 -8.95 9.06 0.50
C GLY A 50 -8.77 8.83 2.00
N ALA A 51 -7.67 8.27 2.43
CA ALA A 51 -7.43 7.82 3.82
C ALA A 51 -6.38 8.63 4.59
N MET A 52 -5.76 9.64 4.00
CA MET A 52 -4.85 10.54 4.72
C MET A 52 -5.62 11.50 5.62
N ASP A 53 -5.13 11.69 6.84
CA ASP A 53 -5.63 12.71 7.74
C ASP A 53 -5.10 14.12 7.39
N GLU A 54 -5.47 15.11 8.18
CA GLU A 54 -5.04 16.49 7.99
C GLU A 54 -3.53 16.71 8.18
N SER A 55 -2.84 15.82 8.90
CA SER A 55 -1.40 15.85 9.12
C SER A 55 -0.61 15.16 8.00
N GLY A 56 -1.29 14.45 7.09
CA GLY A 56 -0.70 13.64 6.05
C GLY A 56 -0.32 12.23 6.53
N GLU A 57 -0.82 11.82 7.70
CA GLU A 57 -0.74 10.45 8.17
C GLU A 57 -1.89 9.60 7.65
N LEU A 58 -1.61 8.31 7.44
CA LEU A 58 -2.58 7.38 6.89
C LEU A 58 -3.53 6.88 7.99
N GLU A 59 -4.80 7.22 7.89
CA GLU A 59 -5.83 6.66 8.76
C GLU A 59 -6.35 5.33 8.20
N TRP A 60 -5.75 4.24 8.60
CA TRP A 60 -6.10 2.87 8.19
C TRP A 60 -7.56 2.48 8.45
N ARG A 61 -8.18 3.05 9.50
CA ARG A 61 -9.60 2.80 9.80
C ARG A 61 -10.52 3.34 8.72
N LYS A 62 -10.19 4.49 8.11
CA LYS A 62 -10.97 5.04 6.99
C LYS A 62 -10.80 4.24 5.71
N LEU A 63 -9.66 3.58 5.54
CA LEU A 63 -9.46 2.64 4.45
C LEU A 63 -10.32 1.39 4.63
N LEU A 64 -10.43 0.87 5.83
CA LEU A 64 -11.15 -0.39 6.09
C LEU A 64 -12.68 -0.24 6.07
N ASP A 65 -13.21 0.98 6.28
CA ASP A 65 -14.66 1.24 6.40
C ASP A 65 -15.33 1.70 5.10
N SER A 66 -14.61 1.79 3.98
CA SER A 66 -15.19 2.35 2.76
C SER A 66 -15.36 1.30 1.65
N ASP A 67 -16.46 1.42 0.90
CA ASP A 67 -16.68 0.74 -0.40
C ASP A 67 -15.49 0.95 -1.36
N THR A 68 -14.70 1.98 -1.12
CA THR A 68 -13.45 2.32 -1.80
C THR A 68 -12.40 1.23 -1.61
N VAL A 69 -12.34 0.56 -0.44
CA VAL A 69 -11.42 -0.55 -0.19
C VAL A 69 -11.75 -1.75 -1.05
N SER A 70 -13.03 -2.09 -1.16
CA SER A 70 -13.46 -3.19 -2.03
C SER A 70 -13.11 -2.91 -3.48
N SER A 71 -13.34 -1.68 -3.95
CA SER A 71 -12.99 -1.26 -5.32
C SER A 71 -11.48 -1.26 -5.56
N ALA A 72 -10.70 -0.92 -4.57
CA ALA A 72 -9.25 -0.90 -4.71
C ALA A 72 -8.61 -2.27 -4.51
N MET A 73 -9.15 -3.10 -3.64
CA MET A 73 -8.74 -4.50 -3.59
C MET A 73 -9.08 -5.21 -4.91
N ILE A 74 -10.21 -4.90 -5.54
CA ILE A 74 -10.56 -5.41 -6.87
C ILE A 74 -9.60 -4.86 -7.94
N SER A 75 -9.25 -3.58 -7.88
CA SER A 75 -8.27 -2.96 -8.80
C SER A 75 -6.86 -3.48 -8.56
N PHE A 76 -6.50 -3.73 -7.31
CA PHE A 76 -5.22 -4.31 -6.93
C PHE A 76 -5.15 -5.80 -7.28
N ALA A 77 -6.24 -6.55 -7.10
CA ALA A 77 -6.35 -7.95 -7.52
C ALA A 77 -6.47 -8.10 -9.04
N GLY A 78 -6.96 -7.09 -9.74
CA GLY A 78 -6.95 -7.00 -11.20
C GLY A 78 -5.55 -6.65 -11.76
N ALA A 79 -4.70 -5.98 -10.96
CA ALA A 79 -3.28 -5.85 -11.22
C ALA A 79 -2.58 -7.05 -10.57
N GLU A 80 -2.37 -8.09 -11.28
CA GLU A 80 -1.64 -9.32 -10.97
C GLU A 80 -1.22 -9.50 -9.49
N PHE A 81 -1.98 -10.28 -8.73
CA PHE A 81 -1.67 -10.70 -7.35
C PHE A 81 -0.22 -11.16 -7.18
N THR A 82 0.34 -11.80 -8.20
CA THR A 82 1.73 -12.24 -8.25
C THR A 82 2.70 -11.08 -8.11
N THR A 83 2.43 -9.94 -8.75
CA THR A 83 3.27 -8.74 -8.64
C THR A 83 3.32 -8.22 -7.21
N ALA A 84 2.19 -8.20 -6.52
CA ALA A 84 2.13 -7.81 -5.11
C ALA A 84 2.97 -8.74 -4.22
N LEU A 85 2.84 -10.05 -4.40
CA LEU A 85 3.66 -11.03 -3.67
C LEU A 85 5.15 -10.86 -3.96
N ASN A 86 5.51 -10.59 -5.21
CA ASN A 86 6.90 -10.39 -5.62
C ASN A 86 7.50 -9.13 -4.98
N ILE A 87 6.74 -8.04 -4.88
CA ILE A 87 7.15 -6.81 -4.18
C ILE A 87 7.35 -7.09 -2.69
N ILE A 88 6.40 -7.76 -2.05
CA ILE A 88 6.47 -8.09 -0.62
C ILE A 88 7.67 -8.99 -0.36
N TRP A 89 7.90 -10.01 -1.19
CA TRP A 89 9.07 -10.85 -1.10
C TRP A 89 10.37 -10.06 -1.22
N ALA A 90 10.48 -9.17 -2.20
CA ALA A 90 11.68 -8.35 -2.40
C ALA A 90 11.99 -7.46 -1.19
N MET A 91 10.96 -6.88 -0.57
CA MET A 91 11.10 -6.11 0.67
C MET A 91 11.48 -7.00 1.87
N ALA A 92 10.90 -8.19 1.97
CA ALA A 92 11.25 -9.16 3.01
C ALA A 92 12.70 -9.63 2.86
N LYS A 93 13.11 -9.98 1.65
CA LYS A 93 14.50 -10.36 1.31
C LYS A 93 15.48 -9.22 1.58
N ASN A 94 15.04 -7.97 1.39
CA ASN A 94 15.84 -6.78 1.69
C ASN A 94 15.96 -6.52 3.22
N ALA A 95 15.04 -7.05 4.01
CA ALA A 95 15.11 -7.00 5.47
C ALA A 95 15.91 -8.16 6.06
N ASP A 96 15.87 -9.32 5.43
CA ASP A 96 16.51 -10.56 5.90
C ASP A 96 17.02 -11.40 4.73
N GLU A 97 18.34 -11.49 4.61
CA GLU A 97 19.02 -12.26 3.55
C GLU A 97 18.75 -13.78 3.62
N SER A 98 18.28 -14.30 4.76
CA SER A 98 17.96 -15.72 4.92
C SER A 98 16.66 -16.14 4.24
N ILE A 99 15.81 -15.17 3.85
CA ILE A 99 14.56 -15.41 3.12
C ILE A 99 14.85 -16.26 1.86
N PRO A 100 14.16 -17.40 1.68
CA PRO A 100 14.40 -18.28 0.51
C PRO A 100 13.85 -17.65 -0.78
N ALA A 101 13.94 -18.38 -1.88
CA ALA A 101 13.37 -17.98 -3.17
C ALA A 101 11.85 -17.72 -3.07
N PRO A 102 11.27 -16.93 -3.96
CA PRO A 102 9.88 -16.49 -3.84
C PRO A 102 8.86 -17.61 -3.65
N PHE A 103 9.00 -18.70 -4.41
CA PHE A 103 8.13 -19.87 -4.34
C PHE A 103 8.20 -20.57 -2.97
N ASP A 104 9.42 -20.85 -2.51
CA ASP A 104 9.63 -21.54 -1.22
C ASP A 104 9.21 -20.64 -0.04
N TRP A 105 9.36 -19.33 -0.19
CA TRP A 105 8.90 -18.37 0.80
C TRP A 105 7.37 -18.32 0.87
N ALA A 106 6.70 -18.23 -0.27
CA ALA A 106 5.25 -18.17 -0.33
C ALA A 106 4.58 -19.43 0.24
N ASN A 107 5.19 -20.60 0.03
CA ASN A 107 4.69 -21.88 0.57
C ASN A 107 4.77 -21.98 2.10
N GLN A 108 5.44 -21.07 2.79
CA GLN A 108 5.49 -21.05 4.26
C GLN A 108 4.19 -20.48 4.88
N PHE A 109 3.32 -19.87 4.06
CA PHE A 109 2.11 -19.22 4.52
C PHE A 109 0.88 -20.03 4.12
N GLU A 110 0.14 -20.55 5.08
CA GLU A 110 -1.17 -21.16 4.85
C GLU A 110 -2.24 -20.10 4.54
N ASN A 111 -2.11 -18.93 5.16
CA ASN A 111 -2.97 -17.78 4.97
C ASN A 111 -2.11 -16.52 4.89
N PHE A 112 -2.39 -15.67 3.91
CA PHE A 112 -1.69 -14.41 3.71
C PHE A 112 -2.71 -13.26 3.67
N PRO A 113 -2.94 -12.55 4.79
CA PRO A 113 -4.00 -11.56 4.92
C PRO A 113 -3.63 -10.28 4.15
N LEU A 114 -3.94 -10.26 2.86
CA LEU A 114 -3.63 -9.15 1.96
C LEU A 114 -4.28 -7.84 2.39
N ASP A 115 -5.48 -7.90 2.95
CA ASP A 115 -6.19 -6.75 3.51
C ASP A 115 -5.39 -5.99 4.57
N LYS A 116 -4.52 -6.69 5.29
CA LYS A 116 -3.61 -6.09 6.29
C LYS A 116 -2.26 -5.71 5.71
N ILE A 117 -1.73 -6.52 4.79
CA ILE A 117 -0.36 -6.39 4.30
C ILE A 117 -0.26 -5.33 3.21
N VAL A 118 -1.20 -5.33 2.26
CA VAL A 118 -1.19 -4.42 1.10
C VAL A 118 -1.15 -2.96 1.51
N PRO A 119 -1.97 -2.48 2.45
CA PRO A 119 -1.91 -1.10 2.90
C PRO A 119 -0.53 -0.71 3.45
N GLU A 120 0.08 -1.57 4.25
CA GLU A 120 1.42 -1.33 4.82
C GLU A 120 2.52 -1.28 3.74
N VAL A 121 2.41 -2.13 2.74
CA VAL A 121 3.34 -2.17 1.60
C VAL A 121 3.18 -0.92 0.74
N LEU A 122 1.96 -0.50 0.44
CA LEU A 122 1.69 0.72 -0.31
C LEU A 122 2.24 1.96 0.40
N ASP A 123 2.00 2.08 1.71
CA ASP A 123 2.58 3.16 2.51
C ASP A 123 4.12 3.15 2.45
N ALA A 124 4.72 1.99 2.57
CA ALA A 124 6.16 1.80 2.49
C ALA A 124 6.72 2.20 1.10
N VAL A 125 6.04 1.78 0.01
CA VAL A 125 6.41 2.14 -1.36
C VAL A 125 6.29 3.64 -1.59
N ILE A 126 5.16 4.23 -1.23
CA ILE A 126 4.92 5.67 -1.38
C ILE A 126 5.94 6.48 -0.58
N SER A 127 6.25 6.05 0.64
CA SER A 127 7.25 6.71 1.49
C SER A 127 8.65 6.69 0.86
N THR A 128 8.94 5.69 0.04
CA THR A 128 10.23 5.52 -0.61
C THR A 128 10.35 6.32 -1.91
N VAL A 129 9.27 6.36 -2.71
CA VAL A 129 9.30 6.94 -4.07
C VAL A 129 8.71 8.33 -4.15
N VAL A 130 7.86 8.73 -3.20
CA VAL A 130 7.23 10.05 -3.16
C VAL A 130 7.93 10.94 -2.16
N SER A 131 8.39 12.11 -2.62
CA SER A 131 9.02 13.09 -1.72
C SER A 131 8.04 13.58 -0.65
N GLU A 132 8.54 13.93 0.53
CA GLU A 132 7.74 14.47 1.63
C GLU A 132 6.91 15.68 1.22
N LYS A 133 7.48 16.55 0.36
CA LYS A 133 6.78 17.69 -0.23
C LYS A 133 5.55 17.28 -1.04
N ASN A 134 5.64 16.21 -1.82
CA ASN A 134 4.53 15.70 -2.62
C ASN A 134 3.50 14.94 -1.78
N ARG A 135 3.93 14.26 -0.72
CA ARG A 135 3.02 13.67 0.28
C ARG A 135 2.13 14.74 0.92
N LYS A 136 2.72 15.87 1.33
CA LYS A 136 1.99 17.03 1.86
C LYS A 136 1.03 17.66 0.84
N ARG A 137 1.42 17.70 -0.45
CA ARG A 137 0.55 18.17 -1.53
C ARG A 137 -0.65 17.25 -1.76
N LEU A 138 -0.46 15.95 -1.70
CA LEU A 138 -1.56 14.96 -1.78
C LEU A 138 -2.56 15.14 -0.64
N GLY A 139 -2.08 15.37 0.59
CA GLY A 139 -2.92 15.70 1.74
C GLY A 139 -3.68 17.03 1.58
N ALA A 140 -3.04 18.07 1.01
CA ALA A 140 -3.65 19.38 0.78
C ALA A 140 -4.71 19.38 -0.35
N LEU A 141 -4.53 18.57 -1.38
CA LEU A 141 -5.53 18.38 -2.46
C LEU A 141 -6.81 17.80 -1.93
N LYS A 142 -6.72 16.88 -0.97
CA LYS A 142 -7.89 16.30 -0.30
C LYS A 142 -8.72 17.35 0.45
N LYS A 143 -8.07 18.30 1.15
CA LYS A 143 -8.76 19.39 1.84
C LYS A 143 -9.61 20.26 0.90
N LYS A 144 -9.24 20.37 -0.37
CA LYS A 144 -9.98 21.15 -1.37
C LYS A 144 -11.19 20.41 -1.96
N ILE A 145 -11.19 19.08 -1.91
CA ILE A 145 -12.26 18.24 -2.48
C ILE A 145 -13.38 17.96 -1.47
N GLN A 146 -13.08 17.98 -0.16
CA GLN A 146 -14.06 17.69 0.90
C GLN A 146 -15.00 18.83 1.36
N PRO A 147 -14.75 20.14 1.16
CA PRO A 147 -15.65 21.18 1.67
C PRO A 147 -17.03 21.18 1.05
N GLU A 148 -17.21 20.64 -0.15
CA GLU A 148 -18.50 20.72 -0.85
C GLU A 148 -19.53 19.64 -0.43
N ALA A 149 -19.09 18.54 0.15
CA ALA A 149 -20.00 17.47 0.58
C ALA A 149 -20.70 17.74 1.90
N SER A 150 -20.09 18.55 2.80
CA SER A 150 -20.64 18.86 4.11
C SER A 150 -21.69 19.98 4.12
N THR A 151 -21.71 20.83 3.08
CA THR A 151 -22.63 21.98 3.03
C THR A 151 -23.99 21.64 2.40
N ARG A 152 -24.10 20.50 1.71
CA ARG A 152 -25.36 20.08 1.07
C ARG A 152 -26.34 19.37 1.98
N THR A 153 -25.89 18.85 3.11
CA THR A 153 -26.78 18.16 4.07
C THR A 153 -27.43 19.09 5.09
N ALA A 154 -26.94 20.31 5.26
CA ALA A 154 -27.50 21.27 6.23
C ALA A 154 -28.67 22.10 5.68
N SER A 155 -28.94 22.11 4.38
CA SER A 155 -30.01 22.92 3.78
C SER A 155 -31.33 22.19 3.51
N LEU A 156 -31.44 20.91 3.89
CA LEU A 156 -32.66 20.09 3.70
C LEU A 156 -33.46 19.82 4.96
N SER A 157 -33.11 20.43 6.11
CA SER A 157 -33.83 20.23 7.37
C SER A 157 -34.58 21.46 7.87
N VAL A 158 -34.90 22.42 7.00
CA VAL A 158 -35.81 23.55 7.34
C VAL A 158 -36.90 23.65 6.29
N LEU A 159 -37.83 22.73 6.38
CA LEU A 159 -39.24 22.93 5.93
C LEU A 159 -40.11 22.01 6.76
#